data_8a0f0d4a64ea2789e3b3f6c15214e399
#
_entry.id   8a0f0d4a64ea2789e3b3f6c15214e399
#
_cell.length_a   1.000
_cell.length_b   1.000
_cell.length_c   1.000
_cell.angle_alpha   90.00
_cell.angle_beta   90.00
_cell.angle_gamma   90.00
#
_symmetry.space_group_name_H-M   'P 1'
#
loop_
_entity.id
_entity.type
_entity.pdbx_description
1 polymer ?
#
loop_
_entity_poly.entity_id
_entity_poly.type
_entity_poly.pdbx_seq_one_letter_code
_entity_poly.pdbx_strand_id
1 'polypeptide(L)'
;MKPNKVFSLLGLATRAGRTASGEFMTEKSVKNKTAALVIVGTDASANTKKNFRAMGSFYHVPYYEYGTKEELGHAMGKEMRASLAVTDA
;
A
#
# COMPACT_ATOMS: atom_id res chain seq x y z
N MET A 1 4.96 -17.85 10.66
CA MET A 1 4.11 -16.65 10.74
C MET A 1 2.65 -17.09 10.79
N LYS A 2 1.89 -16.48 11.68
CA LYS A 2 0.46 -16.78 11.73
C LYS A 2 -0.21 -16.33 10.44
N PRO A 3 -1.20 -17.09 9.94
CA PRO A 3 -1.98 -16.63 8.80
C PRO A 3 -2.57 -15.26 9.10
N ASN A 4 -2.50 -14.38 8.13
CA ASN A 4 -2.99 -13.01 8.27
C ASN A 4 -3.91 -12.70 7.08
N LYS A 5 -5.15 -12.44 7.39
CA LYS A 5 -6.15 -12.20 6.36
C LYS A 5 -5.82 -11.00 5.48
N VAL A 6 -5.28 -9.93 6.09
CA VAL A 6 -4.90 -8.74 5.32
C VAL A 6 -3.81 -9.07 4.33
N PHE A 7 -2.77 -9.77 4.76
CA PHE A 7 -1.68 -10.15 3.86
C PHE A 7 -2.14 -11.14 2.79
N SER A 8 -3.04 -12.05 3.13
CA SER A 8 -3.62 -12.98 2.15
C SER A 8 -4.41 -12.23 1.08
N LEU A 9 -5.20 -11.24 1.47
CA LEU A 9 -5.95 -10.42 0.53
C LEU A 9 -5.03 -9.58 -0.34
N LEU A 10 -3.93 -9.06 0.22
CA LEU A 10 -2.93 -8.35 -0.56
C LEU A 10 -2.30 -9.23 -1.63
N GLY A 11 -1.99 -10.48 -1.29
CA GLY A 11 -1.45 -11.45 -2.24
C GLY A 11 -2.42 -11.71 -3.37
N LEU A 12 -3.71 -11.86 -3.06
CA LEU A 12 -4.74 -12.06 -4.06
C LEU A 12 -4.90 -10.84 -4.96
N ALA A 13 -4.94 -9.67 -4.38
CA ALA A 13 -5.06 -8.41 -5.15
C ALA A 13 -3.86 -8.24 -6.08
N THR A 14 -2.66 -8.56 -5.60
CA THR A 14 -1.45 -8.46 -6.42
C THR A 14 -1.51 -9.41 -7.61
N ARG A 15 -1.93 -10.66 -7.38
CA ARG A 15 -2.08 -11.64 -8.46
C ARG A 15 -3.15 -11.23 -9.46
N ALA A 16 -4.15 -10.51 -9.01
CA ALA A 16 -5.21 -9.99 -9.88
C ALA A 16 -4.81 -8.71 -10.62
N GLY A 17 -3.60 -8.22 -10.40
CA GLY A 17 -3.13 -6.99 -11.03
C GLY A 17 -3.77 -5.72 -10.47
N ARG A 18 -4.24 -5.77 -9.23
CA ARG A 18 -4.95 -4.65 -8.60
C ARG A 18 -4.18 -4.01 -7.47
N THR A 19 -2.86 -3.98 -7.59
CA THR A 19 -2.02 -3.27 -6.64
C THR A 19 -1.00 -2.41 -7.37
N ALA A 20 -0.61 -1.32 -6.74
CA ALA A 20 0.53 -0.52 -7.13
C ALA A 20 1.43 -0.45 -5.92
N SER A 21 2.73 -0.64 -6.09
CA SER A 21 3.65 -0.64 -4.96
C SER A 21 4.86 0.21 -5.24
N GLY A 22 5.50 0.67 -4.15
CA GLY A 22 6.59 1.62 -4.24
C GLY A 22 6.05 3.04 -4.23
N GLU A 23 6.91 3.98 -3.86
CA GLU A 23 6.48 5.35 -3.65
C GLU A 23 5.88 5.99 -4.89
N PHE A 24 6.55 5.85 -6.03
CA PHE A 24 6.11 6.46 -7.28
C PHE A 24 4.76 5.93 -7.75
N MET A 25 4.63 4.62 -7.82
CA MET A 25 3.40 4.00 -8.34
C MET A 25 2.22 4.18 -7.39
N THR A 26 2.47 4.14 -6.09
CA THR A 26 1.43 4.38 -5.10
C THR A 26 0.92 5.81 -5.23
N GLU A 27 1.83 6.78 -5.31
CA GLU A 27 1.47 8.18 -5.48
C GLU A 27 0.68 8.41 -6.77
N LYS A 28 1.14 7.80 -7.86
CA LYS A 28 0.46 7.91 -9.15
C LYS A 28 -0.98 7.40 -9.07
N SER A 29 -1.19 6.24 -8.43
CA SER A 29 -2.53 5.66 -8.33
C SER A 29 -3.46 6.50 -7.46
N VAL A 30 -2.94 7.17 -6.44
CA VAL A 30 -3.74 8.09 -5.62
C VAL A 30 -4.14 9.31 -6.46
N LYS A 31 -3.19 9.91 -7.16
CA LYS A 31 -3.43 11.13 -7.93
C LYS A 31 -4.36 10.91 -9.12
N ASN A 32 -4.30 9.75 -9.77
CA ASN A 32 -5.19 9.45 -10.89
C ASN A 32 -6.50 8.80 -10.47
N LYS A 33 -6.73 8.70 -9.16
CA LYS A 33 -7.98 8.22 -8.56
C LYS A 33 -8.29 6.75 -8.83
N THR A 34 -7.27 5.94 -9.05
CA THR A 34 -7.44 4.49 -9.18
C THR A 34 -7.24 3.76 -7.86
N ALA A 35 -6.61 4.40 -6.87
CA ALA A 35 -6.38 3.78 -5.58
C ALA A 35 -7.67 3.73 -4.76
N ALA A 36 -8.02 2.54 -4.29
CA ALA A 36 -9.14 2.34 -3.36
C ALA A 36 -8.70 2.56 -1.92
N LEU A 37 -7.42 2.23 -1.62
CA LEU A 37 -6.83 2.48 -0.32
C LEU A 37 -5.31 2.46 -0.44
N VAL A 38 -4.64 3.01 0.56
CA VAL A 38 -3.18 3.03 0.65
C VAL A 38 -2.75 2.39 1.96
N ILE A 39 -1.75 1.54 1.91
CA ILE A 39 -1.13 0.96 3.09
C ILE A 39 0.34 1.34 3.11
N VAL A 40 0.81 1.83 4.26
CA VAL A 40 2.20 2.22 4.48
C VAL A 40 2.74 1.37 5.62
N GLY A 41 3.98 0.90 5.48
CA GLY A 41 4.61 0.10 6.51
C GLY A 41 4.79 0.88 7.81
N THR A 42 4.59 0.21 8.93
CA THR A 42 4.74 0.85 10.25
C THR A 42 6.15 1.34 10.49
N ASP A 43 7.13 0.75 9.81
CA ASP A 43 8.55 1.13 9.88
C ASP A 43 9.00 2.02 8.72
N ALA A 44 8.06 2.53 7.94
CA ALA A 44 8.37 3.51 6.90
C ALA A 44 8.82 4.82 7.55
N SER A 45 9.56 5.64 6.80
CA SER A 45 10.03 6.92 7.33
C SER A 45 8.86 7.83 7.69
N ALA A 46 9.11 8.73 8.65
CA ALA A 46 8.09 9.71 9.03
C ALA A 46 7.66 10.57 7.84
N ASN A 47 8.58 10.87 6.94
CA ASN A 47 8.29 11.65 5.75
C ASN A 47 7.35 10.90 4.80
N THR A 48 7.59 9.61 4.59
CA THR A 48 6.72 8.79 3.75
C THR A 48 5.31 8.71 4.32
N LYS A 49 5.20 8.46 5.63
CA LYS A 49 3.91 8.42 6.31
C LYS A 49 3.17 9.74 6.18
N LYS A 50 3.87 10.85 6.43
CA LYS A 50 3.28 12.18 6.35
C LYS A 50 2.75 12.46 4.94
N ASN A 51 3.55 12.16 3.92
CA ASN A 51 3.18 12.41 2.53
C ASN A 51 1.93 11.64 2.12
N PHE A 52 1.88 10.34 2.41
CA PHE A 52 0.74 9.53 2.01
C PHE A 52 -0.50 9.81 2.85
N ARG A 53 -0.31 10.16 4.12
CA ARG A 53 -1.45 10.58 4.95
C ARG A 53 -2.08 11.85 4.39
N ALA A 54 -1.24 12.82 4.01
CA ALA A 54 -1.72 14.08 3.43
C ALA A 54 -2.40 13.84 2.07
N MET A 55 -1.80 13.00 1.23
CA MET A 55 -2.41 12.67 -0.07
C MET A 55 -3.75 11.94 0.11
N GLY A 56 -3.81 11.00 1.05
CA GLY A 56 -5.05 10.29 1.33
C GLY A 56 -6.16 11.23 1.75
N SER A 57 -5.83 12.19 2.61
CA SER A 57 -6.79 13.21 3.02
C SER A 57 -7.24 14.09 1.85
N PHE A 58 -6.29 14.53 1.04
CA PHE A 58 -6.59 15.43 -0.07
C PHE A 58 -7.43 14.76 -1.16
N TYR A 59 -7.11 13.53 -1.50
CA TYR A 59 -7.79 12.80 -2.58
C TYR A 59 -8.92 11.89 -2.08
N HIS A 60 -9.20 11.91 -0.77
CA HIS A 60 -10.24 11.09 -0.16
C HIS A 60 -10.00 9.59 -0.33
N VAL A 61 -8.75 9.16 -0.16
CA VAL A 61 -8.34 7.76 -0.23
C VAL A 61 -8.00 7.28 1.19
N PRO A 62 -8.61 6.20 1.69
CA PRO A 62 -8.28 5.68 3.01
C PRO A 62 -6.80 5.36 3.15
N TYR A 63 -6.20 5.75 4.27
CA TYR A 63 -4.80 5.56 4.58
C TYR A 63 -4.66 4.68 5.82
N TYR A 64 -3.83 3.65 5.71
CA TYR A 64 -3.57 2.75 6.83
C TYR A 64 -2.09 2.54 7.02
N GLU A 65 -1.65 2.41 8.27
CA GLU A 65 -0.31 1.95 8.62
C GLU A 65 -0.46 0.52 9.13
N TYR A 66 0.11 -0.45 8.43
CA TYR A 66 -0.09 -1.85 8.77
C TYR A 66 1.06 -2.70 8.27
N GLY A 67 1.60 -3.55 9.16
CA GLY A 67 2.70 -4.42 8.81
C GLY A 67 4.02 -3.66 8.63
N THR A 68 5.10 -4.42 8.49
CA THR A 68 6.41 -3.83 8.21
C THR A 68 6.63 -3.78 6.71
N LYS A 69 7.63 -3.03 6.27
CA LYS A 69 8.02 -2.98 4.86
C LYS A 69 8.32 -4.37 4.31
N GLU A 70 9.00 -5.19 5.13
CA GLU A 70 9.33 -6.57 4.74
C GLU A 70 8.07 -7.42 4.61
N GLU A 71 7.17 -7.34 5.57
CA GLU A 71 5.92 -8.09 5.54
C GLU A 71 5.04 -7.70 4.35
N LEU A 72 4.94 -6.41 4.08
CA LEU A 72 4.15 -5.94 2.93
C LEU A 72 4.73 -6.43 1.62
N GLY A 73 6.04 -6.31 1.45
CA GLY A 73 6.70 -6.82 0.25
C GLY A 73 6.50 -8.31 0.09
N HIS A 74 6.67 -9.07 1.17
CA HIS A 74 6.51 -10.52 1.15
C HIS A 74 5.07 -10.91 0.77
N ALA A 75 4.09 -10.23 1.32
CA ALA A 75 2.68 -10.52 1.01
C ALA A 75 2.36 -10.31 -0.48
N MET A 76 3.08 -9.41 -1.13
CA MET A 76 2.89 -9.13 -2.55
C MET A 76 3.82 -9.94 -3.45
N GLY A 77 4.61 -10.86 -2.88
CA GLY A 77 5.58 -11.62 -3.65
C GLY A 77 6.74 -10.79 -4.16
N LYS A 78 7.09 -9.73 -3.44
CA LYS A 78 8.13 -8.78 -3.82
C LYS A 78 9.10 -8.57 -2.67
N GLU A 79 10.13 -7.78 -2.90
CA GLU A 79 11.02 -7.34 -1.84
C GLU A 79 10.33 -6.26 -1.00
N MET A 80 11.07 -5.61 -0.10
CA MET A 80 10.51 -4.62 0.81
C MET A 80 9.70 -3.55 0.07
N ARG A 81 8.54 -3.21 0.61
CA ARG A 81 7.69 -2.15 0.08
C ARG A 81 7.22 -1.25 1.21
N ALA A 82 7.66 0.01 1.18
CA ALA A 82 7.27 0.98 2.19
C ALA A 82 5.83 1.45 2.02
N SER A 83 5.33 1.44 0.79
CA SER A 83 3.98 1.89 0.50
C SER A 83 3.38 1.07 -0.64
N LEU A 84 2.08 0.93 -0.61
CA LEU A 84 1.34 0.28 -1.67
C LEU A 84 -0.07 0.83 -1.72
N ALA A 85 -0.71 0.68 -2.85
CA ALA A 85 -2.13 0.96 -3.01
C ALA A 85 -2.83 -0.28 -3.53
N VAL A 86 -4.04 -0.51 -3.05
CA VAL A 86 -4.94 -1.46 -3.70
C VAL A 86 -5.78 -0.63 -4.65
N THR A 87 -5.81 -1.03 -5.91
CA THR A 87 -6.49 -0.25 -6.94
C THR A 87 -7.84 -0.87 -7.27
N ASP A 88 -8.75 -0.01 -7.64
CA ASP A 88 -10.06 -0.43 -8.13
C ASP A 88 -10.00 -0.36 -9.64
N ALA A 89 -10.06 -1.51 -10.24
CA ALA A 89 -9.93 -1.60 -11.70
C ALA A 89 -11.25 -1.29 -12.40
#